data_ec9c34322caede4bb3087d5e00bff4a7
#
_entry.id   ec9c34322caede4bb3087d5e00bff4a7
#
_cell.length_a   1.000
_cell.length_b   1.000
_cell.length_c   1.000
_cell.angle_alpha   90.00
_cell.angle_beta   90.00
_cell.angle_gamma   90.00
#
_symmetry.space_group_name_H-M   'P 1'
#
loop_
_entity.id
_entity.type
_entity.pdbx_description
1 polymer ?
#
loop_
_entity_poly.entity_id
_entity_poly.type
_entity_poly.pdbx_seq_one_letter_code
_entity_poly.pdbx_strand_id
1 'polypeptide(L)'
;SAVGGPILIAALCLAVIHDAASVLTDLQTPDALRAFGGVLAVHAIGAVVGVGSRVGRRMLRSSPLPSWLFDAVRAAAAGVLALMGFSGVITAGSLVVHWSTMHELYAITDSVFGQLSLTVLSVLYVPNVMVGAAAVAVGSSAHVGLATFSSFTVFGGDIPALPILAAAPTPPLGPVWVALMIVAAVSGVALGQQCARRPLPPLTALAKVAVAAALAAVTMAFLGYAGGGTLGNFGEVGVDQATFGPAVFLWFAGIGGLTVAMSGGLSPRVRRPAVNTE
;
A
#
# COMPACT_ATOMS: atom_id res chain seq x y z
N SER A 1 -20.22 6.91 15.44
CA SER A 1 -20.80 6.64 14.13
C SER A 1 -19.79 6.25 13.05
N ALA A 2 -18.49 6.62 13.18
CA ALA A 2 -17.45 6.29 12.18
C ALA A 2 -17.21 4.78 12.00
N VAL A 3 -17.54 3.96 12.97
CA VAL A 3 -17.36 2.50 12.94
C VAL A 3 -18.71 1.80 12.78
N GLY A 4 -19.78 2.32 13.36
CA GLY A 4 -21.11 1.67 13.38
C GLY A 4 -21.75 1.58 11.99
N GLY A 5 -21.66 2.64 11.17
CA GLY A 5 -22.21 2.63 9.80
C GLY A 5 -21.59 1.54 8.91
N PRO A 6 -20.25 1.48 8.78
CA PRO A 6 -19.58 0.42 8.04
C PRO A 6 -19.89 -1.00 8.52
N ILE A 7 -20.05 -1.23 9.81
CA ILE A 7 -20.42 -2.54 10.36
C ILE A 7 -21.84 -2.93 9.94
N LEU A 8 -22.79 -1.99 9.94
CA LEU A 8 -24.16 -2.25 9.46
C LEU A 8 -24.18 -2.58 7.96
N ILE A 9 -23.39 -1.88 7.16
CA ILE A 9 -23.25 -2.17 5.72
C ILE A 9 -22.66 -3.58 5.54
N ALA A 10 -21.60 -3.93 6.28
CA ALA A 10 -21.01 -5.26 6.23
C ALA A 10 -22.01 -6.35 6.63
N ALA A 11 -22.85 -6.12 7.65
CA ALA A 11 -23.90 -7.05 8.04
C ALA A 11 -24.94 -7.25 6.94
N LEU A 12 -25.37 -6.16 6.29
CA LEU A 12 -26.31 -6.22 5.18
C LEU A 12 -25.72 -6.98 3.98
N CYS A 13 -24.47 -6.67 3.60
CA CYS A 13 -23.78 -7.37 2.52
C CYS A 13 -23.62 -8.88 2.82
N LEU A 14 -23.22 -9.23 4.03
CA LEU A 14 -23.12 -10.64 4.43
C LEU A 14 -24.47 -11.37 4.39
N ALA A 15 -25.56 -10.72 4.82
CA ALA A 15 -26.90 -11.30 4.75
C ALA A 15 -27.32 -11.56 3.30
N VAL A 16 -27.09 -10.59 2.41
CA VAL A 16 -27.39 -10.74 0.97
C VAL A 16 -26.57 -11.86 0.33
N ILE A 17 -25.26 -11.93 0.64
CA ILE A 17 -24.37 -12.98 0.10
C ILE A 17 -24.78 -14.35 0.64
N HIS A 18 -25.15 -14.44 1.93
CA HIS A 18 -25.61 -15.68 2.53
C HIS A 18 -26.90 -16.19 1.87
N ASP A 19 -27.85 -15.29 1.65
CA ASP A 19 -29.10 -15.61 0.96
C ASP A 19 -28.86 -16.06 -0.48
N ALA A 20 -28.02 -15.33 -1.23
CA ALA A 20 -27.63 -15.72 -2.59
C ALA A 20 -26.92 -17.07 -2.64
N ALA A 21 -26.03 -17.36 -1.70
CA ALA A 21 -25.31 -18.62 -1.63
C ALA A 21 -26.20 -19.80 -1.23
N SER A 22 -27.33 -19.54 -0.56
CA SER A 22 -28.32 -20.60 -0.25
C SER A 22 -29.05 -21.12 -1.49
N VAL A 23 -29.10 -20.31 -2.56
CA VAL A 23 -29.79 -20.63 -3.82
C VAL A 23 -28.82 -21.12 -4.89
N LEU A 24 -27.59 -20.58 -4.89
CA LEU A 24 -26.55 -20.88 -5.89
C LEU A 24 -25.49 -21.79 -5.27
N THR A 25 -25.49 -23.05 -5.67
CA THR A 25 -24.62 -24.11 -5.10
C THR A 25 -23.12 -23.87 -5.27
N ASP A 26 -22.71 -23.00 -6.20
CA ASP A 26 -21.32 -22.69 -6.48
C ASP A 26 -20.76 -21.48 -5.68
N LEU A 27 -21.61 -20.80 -4.91
CA LEU A 27 -21.20 -19.67 -4.08
C LEU A 27 -20.94 -20.11 -2.64
N GLN A 28 -19.76 -19.76 -2.13
CA GLN A 28 -19.41 -19.93 -0.73
C GLN A 28 -19.66 -18.64 0.05
N THR A 29 -20.25 -18.77 1.26
CA THR A 29 -20.40 -17.64 2.15
C THR A 29 -19.05 -17.26 2.75
N PRO A 30 -18.68 -15.97 2.78
CA PRO A 30 -17.47 -15.53 3.47
C PRO A 30 -17.58 -15.77 4.98
N ASP A 31 -16.43 -15.98 5.62
CA ASP A 31 -16.36 -16.07 7.08
C ASP A 31 -16.80 -14.74 7.70
N ALA A 32 -17.96 -14.76 8.35
CA ALA A 32 -18.56 -13.58 8.96
C ALA A 32 -17.65 -12.92 10.00
N LEU A 33 -16.93 -13.73 10.81
CA LEU A 33 -16.05 -13.21 11.84
C LEU A 33 -14.85 -12.46 11.24
N ARG A 34 -14.26 -12.99 10.18
CA ARG A 34 -13.17 -12.32 9.45
C ARG A 34 -13.66 -11.05 8.76
N ALA A 35 -14.84 -11.09 8.13
CA ALA A 35 -15.41 -9.93 7.46
C ALA A 35 -15.70 -8.79 8.46
N PHE A 36 -16.39 -9.08 9.56
CA PHE A 36 -16.66 -8.08 10.60
C PHE A 36 -15.37 -7.61 11.30
N GLY A 37 -14.46 -8.53 11.61
CA GLY A 37 -13.18 -8.21 12.23
C GLY A 37 -12.34 -7.28 11.33
N GLY A 38 -12.30 -7.54 10.03
CA GLY A 38 -11.61 -6.70 9.04
C GLY A 38 -12.20 -5.30 8.95
N VAL A 39 -13.53 -5.20 8.79
CA VAL A 39 -14.24 -3.90 8.74
C VAL A 39 -14.03 -3.11 10.04
N LEU A 40 -14.17 -3.77 11.19
CA LEU A 40 -13.95 -3.15 12.49
C LEU A 40 -12.51 -2.64 12.63
N ALA A 41 -11.52 -3.46 12.29
CA ALA A 41 -10.09 -3.11 12.41
C ALA A 41 -9.74 -1.90 11.55
N VAL A 42 -10.11 -1.89 10.27
CA VAL A 42 -9.82 -0.78 9.34
C VAL A 42 -10.44 0.53 9.82
N HIS A 43 -11.73 0.49 10.21
CA HIS A 43 -12.42 1.70 10.66
C HIS A 43 -11.99 2.17 12.05
N ALA A 44 -11.64 1.24 12.96
CA ALA A 44 -11.07 1.58 14.26
C ALA A 44 -9.69 2.23 14.11
N ILE A 45 -8.81 1.66 13.26
CA ILE A 45 -7.51 2.25 12.95
C ILE A 45 -7.69 3.64 12.34
N GLY A 46 -8.57 3.80 11.35
CA GLY A 46 -8.88 5.09 10.74
C GLY A 46 -9.40 6.11 11.74
N ALA A 47 -10.29 5.70 12.66
CA ALA A 47 -10.80 6.55 13.72
C ALA A 47 -9.70 6.97 14.71
N VAL A 48 -8.84 6.04 15.14
CA VAL A 48 -7.69 6.31 16.03
C VAL A 48 -6.71 7.27 15.37
N VAL A 49 -6.37 7.07 14.11
CA VAL A 49 -5.50 7.98 13.33
C VAL A 49 -6.15 9.35 13.18
N GLY A 50 -7.45 9.41 12.87
CA GLY A 50 -8.20 10.66 12.73
C GLY A 50 -8.28 11.46 14.03
N VAL A 51 -8.61 10.82 15.15
CA VAL A 51 -8.62 11.42 16.49
C VAL A 51 -7.20 11.78 16.93
N GLY A 52 -6.24 10.86 16.75
CA GLY A 52 -4.84 11.05 17.09
C GLY A 52 -4.20 12.22 16.35
N SER A 53 -4.58 12.50 15.12
CA SER A 53 -4.10 13.65 14.36
C SER A 53 -4.57 15.00 14.95
N ARG A 54 -5.72 15.02 15.61
CA ARG A 54 -6.28 16.22 16.25
C ARG A 54 -5.87 16.40 17.71
N VAL A 55 -5.99 15.32 18.49
CA VAL A 55 -5.72 15.33 19.95
C VAL A 55 -4.23 15.08 20.23
N GLY A 56 -3.58 14.30 19.38
CA GLY A 56 -2.18 13.89 19.54
C GLY A 56 -1.21 15.06 19.68
N ARG A 57 -1.42 16.18 18.96
CA ARG A 57 -0.57 17.37 19.12
C ARG A 57 -0.62 17.97 20.54
N ARG A 58 -1.73 17.83 21.25
CA ARG A 58 -1.83 18.29 22.65
C ARG A 58 -1.22 17.30 23.62
N MET A 59 -1.56 16.02 23.50
CA MET A 59 -1.03 14.97 24.38
C MET A 59 0.48 14.77 24.19
N LEU A 60 1.00 14.95 22.99
CA LEU A 60 2.38 14.69 22.67
C LEU A 60 3.31 15.86 23.00
N ARG A 61 2.80 17.07 23.21
CA ARG A 61 3.59 18.20 23.75
C ARG A 61 4.02 17.94 25.21
N SER A 62 3.29 17.11 25.93
CA SER A 62 3.62 16.66 27.31
C SER A 62 4.34 15.32 27.37
N SER A 63 4.59 14.68 26.22
CA SER A 63 5.27 13.37 26.14
C SER A 63 6.80 13.56 26.11
N PRO A 64 7.56 12.68 26.77
CA PRO A 64 9.03 12.66 26.72
C PRO A 64 9.59 12.23 25.36
N LEU A 65 8.75 12.01 24.33
CA LEU A 65 9.17 11.54 23.02
C LEU A 65 9.93 12.62 22.25
N PRO A 66 11.00 12.26 21.53
CA PRO A 66 11.76 13.19 20.71
C PRO A 66 10.88 13.85 19.64
N SER A 67 11.00 15.15 19.46
CA SER A 67 10.19 15.92 18.50
C SER A 67 10.36 15.45 17.04
N TRP A 68 11.53 14.87 16.70
CA TRP A 68 11.79 14.34 15.36
C TRP A 68 10.96 13.09 15.02
N LEU A 69 10.38 12.40 16.01
CA LEU A 69 9.54 11.21 15.78
C LEU A 69 8.28 11.55 14.96
N PHE A 70 7.69 12.72 15.20
CA PHE A 70 6.55 13.20 14.39
C PHE A 70 6.93 13.51 12.95
N ASP A 71 8.13 14.03 12.78
CA ASP A 71 8.65 14.27 11.44
C ASP A 71 8.92 12.93 10.73
N ALA A 72 9.35 11.89 11.47
CA ALA A 72 9.48 10.53 10.93
C ALA A 72 8.13 9.95 10.47
N VAL A 73 7.05 10.12 11.26
CA VAL A 73 5.69 9.68 10.86
C VAL A 73 5.23 10.40 9.60
N ARG A 74 5.46 11.72 9.50
CA ARG A 74 5.11 12.49 8.28
C ARG A 74 5.93 12.04 7.08
N ALA A 75 7.20 11.75 7.29
CA ALA A 75 8.07 11.26 6.23
C ALA A 75 7.64 9.86 5.77
N ALA A 76 7.28 8.96 6.69
CA ALA A 76 6.69 7.66 6.36
C ALA A 76 5.42 7.82 5.54
N ALA A 77 4.49 8.68 5.97
CA ALA A 77 3.27 8.95 5.23
C ALA A 77 3.54 9.49 3.82
N ALA A 78 4.51 10.40 3.66
CA ALA A 78 4.89 10.93 2.35
C ALA A 78 5.43 9.83 1.43
N GLY A 79 6.29 8.94 1.94
CA GLY A 79 6.82 7.79 1.19
C GLY A 79 5.73 6.81 0.78
N VAL A 80 4.84 6.44 1.71
CA VAL A 80 3.70 5.54 1.43
C VAL A 80 2.74 6.14 0.40
N LEU A 81 2.37 7.42 0.56
CA LEU A 81 1.49 8.10 -0.39
C LEU A 81 2.12 8.24 -1.78
N ALA A 82 3.42 8.49 -1.85
CA ALA A 82 4.15 8.53 -3.12
C ALA A 82 4.15 7.14 -3.78
N LEU A 83 4.49 6.08 -3.03
CA LEU A 83 4.52 4.71 -3.56
C LEU A 83 3.13 4.28 -4.05
N MET A 84 2.08 4.49 -3.26
CA MET A 84 0.71 4.17 -3.66
C MET A 84 0.23 5.03 -4.83
N GLY A 85 0.52 6.33 -4.81
CA GLY A 85 0.13 7.25 -5.89
C GLY A 85 0.76 6.88 -7.23
N PHE A 86 2.06 6.63 -7.27
CA PHE A 86 2.74 6.18 -8.49
C PHE A 86 2.29 4.79 -8.94
N SER A 87 2.03 3.87 -8.01
CA SER A 87 1.46 2.56 -8.34
C SER A 87 0.07 2.70 -8.97
N GLY A 88 -0.74 3.63 -8.48
CA GLY A 88 -2.03 3.97 -9.09
C GLY A 88 -1.88 4.55 -10.50
N VAL A 89 -0.89 5.42 -10.73
CA VAL A 89 -0.60 5.96 -12.08
C VAL A 89 -0.16 4.86 -13.03
N ILE A 90 0.68 3.92 -12.58
CA ILE A 90 1.09 2.75 -13.39
C ILE A 90 -0.13 1.88 -13.72
N THR A 91 -0.96 1.57 -12.73
CA THR A 91 -2.19 0.79 -12.94
C THR A 91 -3.11 1.47 -13.96
N ALA A 92 -3.35 2.77 -13.82
CA ALA A 92 -4.17 3.53 -14.75
C ALA A 92 -3.55 3.57 -16.16
N GLY A 93 -2.24 3.78 -16.25
CA GLY A 93 -1.50 3.73 -17.52
C GLY A 93 -1.60 2.36 -18.21
N SER A 94 -1.46 1.28 -17.44
CA SER A 94 -1.60 -0.08 -17.95
C SER A 94 -3.03 -0.34 -18.47
N LEU A 95 -4.06 0.13 -17.77
CA LEU A 95 -5.45 0.02 -18.25
C LEU A 95 -5.68 0.76 -19.55
N VAL A 96 -5.06 1.92 -19.74
CA VAL A 96 -5.14 2.66 -21.00
C VAL A 96 -4.49 1.87 -22.14
N VAL A 97 -3.34 1.25 -21.89
CA VAL A 97 -2.64 0.42 -22.87
C VAL A 97 -3.42 -0.84 -23.22
N HIS A 98 -4.06 -1.46 -22.24
CA HIS A 98 -4.86 -2.70 -22.39
C HIS A 98 -6.37 -2.42 -22.47
N TRP A 99 -6.74 -1.29 -23.08
CA TRP A 99 -8.15 -0.87 -23.20
C TRP A 99 -9.03 -1.89 -23.93
N SER A 100 -8.52 -2.53 -24.97
CA SER A 100 -9.23 -3.59 -25.70
C SER A 100 -9.55 -4.78 -24.81
N THR A 101 -8.57 -5.28 -24.05
CA THR A 101 -8.73 -6.38 -23.10
C THR A 101 -9.75 -6.03 -22.02
N MET A 102 -9.67 -4.81 -21.49
CA MET A 102 -10.64 -4.32 -20.51
C MET A 102 -12.06 -4.32 -21.10
N HIS A 103 -12.21 -3.89 -22.36
CA HIS A 103 -13.51 -3.85 -23.05
C HIS A 103 -14.06 -5.25 -23.31
N GLU A 104 -13.21 -6.21 -23.67
CA GLU A 104 -13.59 -7.63 -23.83
C GLU A 104 -14.10 -8.23 -22.52
N LEU A 105 -13.50 -7.86 -21.38
CA LEU A 105 -13.99 -8.31 -20.07
C LEU A 105 -15.38 -7.75 -19.71
N TYR A 106 -15.71 -6.55 -20.17
CA TYR A 106 -17.08 -6.02 -20.04
C TYR A 106 -18.09 -6.73 -20.94
N ALA A 107 -17.65 -7.27 -22.07
CA ALA A 107 -18.51 -8.00 -23.00
C ALA A 107 -18.97 -9.39 -22.50
N ILE A 108 -18.48 -9.82 -21.32
CA ILE A 108 -18.96 -11.06 -20.67
C ILE A 108 -20.45 -10.95 -20.31
N THR A 109 -20.97 -9.74 -20.15
CA THR A 109 -22.38 -9.50 -19.87
C THR A 109 -22.97 -8.43 -20.79
N ASP A 110 -24.12 -8.73 -21.37
CA ASP A 110 -24.86 -7.79 -22.24
C ASP A 110 -25.80 -6.88 -21.42
N SER A 111 -25.96 -7.14 -20.12
CA SER A 111 -26.85 -6.36 -19.29
C SER A 111 -26.16 -5.13 -18.67
N VAL A 112 -26.84 -3.99 -18.71
CA VAL A 112 -26.38 -2.75 -18.08
C VAL A 112 -26.11 -2.95 -16.58
N PHE A 113 -26.95 -3.75 -15.91
CA PHE A 113 -26.76 -4.07 -14.50
C PHE A 113 -25.51 -4.92 -14.27
N GLY A 114 -25.21 -5.89 -15.13
CA GLY A 114 -24.00 -6.67 -15.06
C GLY A 114 -22.75 -5.81 -15.26
N GLN A 115 -22.73 -4.94 -16.26
CA GLN A 115 -21.62 -4.01 -16.52
C GLN A 115 -21.40 -3.03 -15.35
N LEU A 116 -22.48 -2.52 -14.75
CA LEU A 116 -22.40 -1.67 -13.57
C LEU A 116 -21.81 -2.44 -12.38
N SER A 117 -22.24 -3.68 -12.16
CA SER A 117 -21.72 -4.53 -11.09
C SER A 117 -20.22 -4.82 -11.26
N LEU A 118 -19.78 -5.13 -12.49
CA LEU A 118 -18.35 -5.31 -12.81
C LEU A 118 -17.54 -4.01 -12.58
N THR A 119 -18.12 -2.86 -12.90
CA THR A 119 -17.49 -1.56 -12.65
C THR A 119 -17.33 -1.29 -11.16
N VAL A 120 -18.40 -1.48 -10.37
CA VAL A 120 -18.34 -1.29 -8.92
C VAL A 120 -17.32 -2.22 -8.29
N LEU A 121 -17.32 -3.50 -8.67
CA LEU A 121 -16.37 -4.49 -8.17
C LEU A 121 -14.92 -4.12 -8.57
N SER A 122 -14.71 -3.68 -9.81
CA SER A 122 -13.39 -3.20 -10.27
C SER A 122 -12.92 -2.00 -9.45
N VAL A 123 -13.77 -1.01 -9.20
CA VAL A 123 -13.43 0.17 -8.40
C VAL A 123 -13.09 -0.20 -6.96
N LEU A 124 -13.85 -1.11 -6.36
CA LEU A 124 -13.58 -1.61 -5.00
C LEU A 124 -12.25 -2.39 -4.92
N TYR A 125 -11.84 -3.01 -6.03
CA TYR A 125 -10.59 -3.79 -6.09
C TYR A 125 -9.34 -2.95 -6.45
N VAL A 126 -9.51 -1.68 -6.91
CA VAL A 126 -8.40 -0.77 -7.24
C VAL A 126 -7.32 -0.70 -6.16
N PRO A 127 -7.65 -0.53 -4.87
CA PRO A 127 -6.61 -0.47 -3.83
C PRO A 127 -5.73 -1.73 -3.77
N ASN A 128 -6.31 -2.91 -3.98
CA ASN A 128 -5.58 -4.18 -3.97
C ASN A 128 -4.61 -4.26 -5.17
N VAL A 129 -5.07 -3.85 -6.36
CA VAL A 129 -4.21 -3.79 -7.55
C VAL A 129 -3.08 -2.79 -7.36
N MET A 130 -3.35 -1.63 -6.74
CA MET A 130 -2.31 -0.64 -6.42
C MET A 130 -1.27 -1.19 -5.44
N VAL A 131 -1.68 -1.95 -4.43
CA VAL A 131 -0.76 -2.62 -3.50
C VAL A 131 0.06 -3.68 -4.23
N GLY A 132 -0.55 -4.47 -5.11
CA GLY A 132 0.16 -5.42 -5.97
C GLY A 132 1.19 -4.73 -6.88
N ALA A 133 0.80 -3.63 -7.54
CA ALA A 133 1.71 -2.83 -8.36
C ALA A 133 2.86 -2.23 -7.52
N ALA A 134 2.59 -1.82 -6.28
CA ALA A 134 3.62 -1.35 -5.36
C ALA A 134 4.60 -2.47 -4.98
N ALA A 135 4.10 -3.70 -4.75
CA ALA A 135 4.95 -4.85 -4.47
C ALA A 135 5.88 -5.15 -5.64
N VAL A 136 5.35 -5.18 -6.86
CA VAL A 136 6.15 -5.32 -8.07
C VAL A 136 7.18 -4.19 -8.19
N ALA A 137 6.79 -2.94 -7.97
CA ALA A 137 7.67 -1.78 -8.10
C ALA A 137 8.83 -1.75 -7.08
N VAL A 138 8.68 -2.37 -5.91
CA VAL A 138 9.79 -2.50 -4.95
C VAL A 138 10.65 -3.75 -5.17
N GLY A 139 10.35 -4.55 -6.19
CA GLY A 139 11.08 -5.79 -6.50
C GLY A 139 10.60 -7.02 -5.73
N SER A 140 9.44 -6.95 -5.09
CA SER A 140 8.70 -8.08 -4.54
C SER A 140 7.78 -8.69 -5.62
N SER A 141 6.81 -9.48 -5.22
CA SER A 141 5.83 -10.08 -6.12
C SER A 141 4.41 -9.93 -5.61
N ALA A 142 3.46 -9.93 -6.56
CA ALA A 142 2.04 -10.06 -6.33
C ALA A 142 1.54 -11.34 -7.01
N HIS A 143 0.50 -11.94 -6.47
CA HIS A 143 -0.09 -13.16 -7.01
C HIS A 143 -1.61 -13.11 -7.00
N VAL A 144 -2.19 -13.76 -7.98
CA VAL A 144 -3.63 -14.01 -8.09
C VAL A 144 -3.78 -15.49 -8.49
N GLY A 145 -4.06 -16.33 -7.50
CA GLY A 145 -4.02 -17.78 -7.67
C GLY A 145 -2.63 -18.26 -8.09
N LEU A 146 -2.56 -18.95 -9.23
CA LEU A 146 -1.31 -19.44 -9.81
C LEU A 146 -0.55 -18.39 -10.60
N ALA A 147 -1.20 -17.28 -10.97
CA ALA A 147 -0.53 -16.18 -11.66
C ALA A 147 0.33 -15.37 -10.68
N THR A 148 1.61 -15.19 -10.99
CA THR A 148 2.56 -14.43 -10.17
C THR A 148 3.21 -13.35 -11.02
N PHE A 149 3.24 -12.14 -10.50
CA PHE A 149 3.72 -10.93 -11.15
C PHE A 149 4.89 -10.34 -10.37
N SER A 150 6.02 -10.12 -11.03
CA SER A 150 7.17 -9.40 -10.48
C SER A 150 7.77 -8.47 -11.54
N SER A 151 8.70 -7.60 -11.16
CA SER A 151 9.43 -6.77 -12.13
C SER A 151 10.35 -7.56 -13.07
N PHE A 152 10.62 -8.82 -12.77
CA PHE A 152 11.57 -9.66 -13.51
C PHE A 152 10.88 -10.78 -14.28
N THR A 153 9.80 -11.30 -13.75
CA THR A 153 9.12 -12.47 -14.30
C THR A 153 7.62 -12.37 -14.12
N VAL A 154 6.89 -12.94 -15.07
CA VAL A 154 5.46 -13.22 -14.94
C VAL A 154 5.26 -14.70 -15.21
N PHE A 155 4.69 -15.39 -14.23
CA PHE A 155 4.17 -16.75 -14.41
C PHE A 155 2.67 -16.63 -14.65
N GLY A 156 2.22 -17.15 -15.78
CA GLY A 156 0.81 -17.14 -16.15
C GLY A 156 -0.02 -18.10 -15.30
N GLY A 157 -1.30 -17.81 -15.19
CA GLY A 157 -2.33 -18.61 -14.55
C GLY A 157 -3.68 -17.97 -14.84
N ASP A 158 -4.76 -18.71 -14.58
CA ASP A 158 -6.10 -18.18 -14.71
C ASP A 158 -6.33 -17.06 -13.68
N ILE A 159 -6.73 -15.89 -14.16
CA ILE A 159 -7.08 -14.74 -13.32
C ILE A 159 -8.58 -14.46 -13.46
N PRO A 160 -9.23 -13.92 -12.41
CA PRO A 160 -10.63 -13.55 -12.48
C PRO A 160 -10.91 -12.57 -13.61
N ALA A 161 -12.03 -12.73 -14.28
CA ALA A 161 -12.48 -11.85 -15.35
C ALA A 161 -13.01 -10.50 -14.81
N LEU A 162 -12.14 -9.78 -14.10
CA LEU A 162 -12.40 -8.43 -13.59
C LEU A 162 -11.78 -7.38 -14.52
N PRO A 163 -12.53 -6.37 -14.98
CA PRO A 163 -12.00 -5.34 -15.87
C PRO A 163 -10.72 -4.63 -15.35
N ILE A 164 -10.60 -4.42 -14.04
CA ILE A 164 -9.39 -3.81 -13.45
C ILE A 164 -8.15 -4.71 -13.59
N LEU A 165 -8.31 -6.04 -13.67
CA LEU A 165 -7.21 -6.97 -13.83
C LEU A 165 -6.65 -7.01 -15.26
N ALA A 166 -7.29 -6.34 -16.23
CA ALA A 166 -6.67 -6.05 -17.51
C ALA A 166 -5.37 -5.23 -17.37
N ALA A 167 -5.17 -4.54 -16.24
CA ALA A 167 -3.92 -3.87 -15.93
C ALA A 167 -2.75 -4.84 -15.65
N ALA A 168 -3.01 -6.13 -15.40
CA ALA A 168 -1.98 -7.11 -15.12
C ALA A 168 -1.08 -7.32 -16.35
N PRO A 169 0.25 -7.40 -16.15
CA PRO A 169 1.17 -7.63 -17.24
C PRO A 169 1.02 -9.04 -17.81
N THR A 170 1.14 -9.14 -19.13
CA THR A 170 1.13 -10.43 -19.86
C THR A 170 2.55 -10.83 -20.27
N PRO A 171 2.93 -12.12 -20.19
CA PRO A 171 4.22 -12.58 -20.69
C PRO A 171 4.28 -12.52 -22.24
N PRO A 172 5.51 -12.29 -22.83
CA PRO A 172 6.78 -12.09 -22.19
C PRO A 172 6.98 -10.64 -21.73
N LEU A 173 7.60 -10.45 -20.55
CA LEU A 173 7.93 -9.11 -20.08
C LEU A 173 9.09 -8.51 -20.87
N GLY A 174 8.91 -7.29 -21.35
CA GLY A 174 10.01 -6.49 -21.89
C GLY A 174 10.90 -5.92 -20.77
N PRO A 175 12.12 -5.47 -21.06
CA PRO A 175 13.05 -4.90 -20.08
C PRO A 175 12.52 -3.64 -19.37
N VAL A 176 11.51 -3.02 -19.94
CA VAL A 176 10.80 -1.85 -19.37
C VAL A 176 10.20 -2.12 -17.97
N TRP A 177 9.86 -3.37 -17.68
CA TRP A 177 9.27 -3.71 -16.39
C TRP A 177 10.23 -3.52 -15.21
N VAL A 178 11.53 -3.72 -15.42
CA VAL A 178 12.55 -3.43 -14.41
C VAL A 178 12.60 -1.93 -14.10
N ALA A 179 12.28 -1.07 -15.07
CA ALA A 179 12.22 0.38 -14.86
C ALA A 179 11.12 0.80 -13.86
N LEU A 180 10.13 -0.06 -13.56
CA LEU A 180 9.14 0.21 -12.51
C LEU A 180 9.77 0.41 -11.12
N MET A 181 10.96 -0.15 -10.89
CA MET A 181 11.70 0.05 -9.64
C MET A 181 12.10 1.52 -9.41
N ILE A 182 12.04 2.37 -10.43
CA ILE A 182 12.21 3.82 -10.28
C ILE A 182 11.15 4.42 -9.34
N VAL A 183 9.98 3.82 -9.30
CA VAL A 183 8.88 4.24 -8.41
C VAL A 183 9.26 4.08 -6.94
N ALA A 184 9.90 2.96 -6.60
CA ALA A 184 10.43 2.75 -5.25
C ALA A 184 11.50 3.80 -4.91
N ALA A 185 12.40 4.09 -5.84
CA ALA A 185 13.45 5.10 -5.66
C ALA A 185 12.86 6.50 -5.46
N VAL A 186 11.93 6.93 -6.32
CA VAL A 186 11.28 8.25 -6.22
C VAL A 186 10.49 8.38 -4.92
N SER A 187 9.83 7.32 -4.49
CA SER A 187 9.10 7.28 -3.21
C SER A 187 10.05 7.36 -2.01
N GLY A 188 11.23 6.73 -2.10
CA GLY A 188 12.31 6.87 -1.13
C GLY A 188 12.85 8.30 -1.07
N VAL A 189 12.99 8.98 -2.22
CA VAL A 189 13.35 10.41 -2.29
C VAL A 189 12.30 11.26 -1.59
N ALA A 190 11.01 11.01 -1.79
CA ALA A 190 9.94 11.76 -1.14
C ALA A 190 10.01 11.66 0.39
N LEU A 191 10.26 10.44 0.93
CA LEU A 191 10.51 10.22 2.35
C LEU A 191 11.75 10.98 2.83
N GLY A 192 12.87 10.88 2.10
CA GLY A 192 14.14 11.53 2.43
C GLY A 192 14.02 13.05 2.47
N GLN A 193 13.35 13.66 1.48
CA GLN A 193 13.10 15.10 1.44
C GLN A 193 12.29 15.58 2.65
N GLN A 194 11.29 14.83 3.10
CA GLN A 194 10.55 15.16 4.32
C GLN A 194 11.44 15.06 5.56
N CYS A 195 12.34 14.06 5.61
CA CYS A 195 13.32 13.95 6.69
C CYS A 195 14.31 15.13 6.70
N ALA A 196 14.73 15.59 5.53
CA ALA A 196 15.71 16.68 5.37
C ALA A 196 15.17 18.07 5.75
N ARG A 197 13.85 18.28 5.77
CA ARG A 197 13.23 19.59 6.11
C ARG A 197 13.67 20.18 7.45
N ARG A 198 14.07 19.35 8.40
CA ARG A 198 14.60 19.78 9.70
C ARG A 198 15.92 19.05 9.92
N PRO A 199 17.04 19.73 9.64
CA PRO A 199 18.37 19.15 9.80
C PRO A 199 18.64 18.73 11.24
N LEU A 200 19.29 17.57 11.39
CA LEU A 200 19.63 16.97 12.68
C LEU A 200 21.09 16.50 12.65
N PRO A 201 21.71 16.28 13.83
CA PRO A 201 23.00 15.61 13.90
C PRO A 201 22.98 14.26 13.16
N PRO A 202 24.06 13.84 12.51
CA PRO A 202 24.08 12.70 11.58
C PRO A 202 23.44 11.43 12.12
N LEU A 203 23.77 11.01 13.35
CA LEU A 203 23.18 9.81 13.96
C LEU A 203 21.66 9.94 14.17
N THR A 204 21.21 11.10 14.62
CA THR A 204 19.79 11.36 14.83
C THR A 204 19.04 11.47 13.50
N ALA A 205 19.65 12.03 12.48
CA ALA A 205 19.08 12.09 11.13
C ALA A 205 18.93 10.68 10.53
N LEU A 206 19.94 9.82 10.65
CA LEU A 206 19.87 8.42 10.23
C LEU A 206 18.81 7.64 11.02
N ALA A 207 18.73 7.83 12.34
CA ALA A 207 17.69 7.22 13.17
C ALA A 207 16.29 7.65 12.73
N LYS A 208 16.09 8.94 12.41
CA LYS A 208 14.83 9.47 11.88
C LYS A 208 14.44 8.82 10.55
N VAL A 209 15.40 8.66 9.62
CA VAL A 209 15.16 7.97 8.34
C VAL A 209 14.82 6.51 8.57
N ALA A 210 15.59 5.80 9.40
CA ALA A 210 15.36 4.39 9.70
C ALA A 210 13.97 4.16 10.32
N VAL A 211 13.56 5.00 11.28
CA VAL A 211 12.22 4.94 11.89
C VAL A 211 11.13 5.26 10.86
N ALA A 212 11.32 6.27 10.01
CA ALA A 212 10.37 6.60 8.95
C ALA A 212 10.22 5.45 7.95
N ALA A 213 11.33 4.84 7.52
CA ALA A 213 11.34 3.70 6.63
C ALA A 213 10.68 2.46 7.26
N ALA A 214 10.95 2.19 8.55
CA ALA A 214 10.31 1.08 9.27
C ALA A 214 8.80 1.28 9.40
N LEU A 215 8.34 2.48 9.73
CA LEU A 215 6.90 2.79 9.80
C LEU A 215 6.23 2.64 8.44
N ALA A 216 6.86 3.10 7.37
CA ALA A 216 6.36 2.93 6.01
C ALA A 216 6.31 1.45 5.61
N ALA A 217 7.36 0.68 5.89
CA ALA A 217 7.44 -0.74 5.61
C ALA A 217 6.35 -1.54 6.34
N VAL A 218 6.16 -1.28 7.64
CA VAL A 218 5.09 -1.89 8.43
C VAL A 218 3.70 -1.53 7.88
N THR A 219 3.51 -0.25 7.48
CA THR A 219 2.24 0.19 6.88
C THR A 219 1.98 -0.55 5.57
N MET A 220 2.98 -0.65 4.68
CA MET A 220 2.83 -1.35 3.40
C MET A 220 2.65 -2.85 3.58
N ALA A 221 3.38 -3.49 4.50
CA ALA A 221 3.19 -4.89 4.84
C ALA A 221 1.76 -5.16 5.38
N PHE A 222 1.25 -4.27 6.23
CA PHE A 222 -0.12 -4.35 6.72
C PHE A 222 -1.15 -4.20 5.59
N LEU A 223 -0.95 -3.24 4.66
CA LEU A 223 -1.82 -3.08 3.49
C LEU A 223 -1.76 -4.32 2.58
N GLY A 224 -0.57 -4.89 2.38
CA GLY A 224 -0.39 -6.15 1.65
C GLY A 224 -1.13 -7.32 2.29
N TYR A 225 -1.05 -7.44 3.61
CA TYR A 225 -1.79 -8.46 4.37
C TYR A 225 -3.31 -8.23 4.29
N ALA A 226 -3.77 -7.00 4.46
CA ALA A 226 -5.19 -6.66 4.42
C ALA A 226 -5.82 -6.84 3.02
N GLY A 227 -5.03 -6.65 1.96
CA GLY A 227 -5.45 -6.87 0.58
C GLY A 227 -5.33 -8.32 0.10
N GLY A 228 -4.74 -9.20 0.91
CA GLY A 228 -4.61 -10.62 0.62
C GLY A 228 -5.79 -11.45 1.10
N GLY A 229 -5.87 -12.67 0.59
CA GLY A 229 -6.91 -13.63 0.99
C GLY A 229 -7.10 -14.74 -0.03
N THR A 230 -8.19 -15.48 0.11
CA THR A 230 -8.58 -16.54 -0.84
C THR A 230 -9.73 -16.06 -1.72
N LEU A 231 -9.60 -16.24 -3.02
CA LEU A 231 -10.59 -15.82 -4.02
C LEU A 231 -11.23 -17.05 -4.67
N GLY A 232 -12.09 -17.73 -3.92
CA GLY A 232 -12.83 -18.90 -4.40
C GLY A 232 -11.93 -19.94 -5.07
N ASN A 233 -12.29 -20.36 -6.27
CA ASN A 233 -11.56 -21.35 -7.05
C ASN A 233 -10.23 -20.85 -7.62
N PHE A 234 -9.98 -19.53 -7.60
CA PHE A 234 -8.71 -18.97 -8.07
C PHE A 234 -7.58 -19.14 -7.05
N GLY A 235 -7.89 -19.47 -5.79
CA GLY A 235 -6.92 -19.67 -4.75
C GLY A 235 -6.51 -18.41 -4.03
N GLU A 236 -5.26 -18.34 -3.55
CA GLU A 236 -4.75 -17.21 -2.78
C GLU A 236 -4.44 -16.01 -3.67
N VAL A 237 -4.75 -14.81 -3.16
CA VAL A 237 -4.42 -13.52 -3.79
C VAL A 237 -3.70 -12.64 -2.79
N GLY A 238 -2.78 -11.82 -3.28
CA GLY A 238 -2.07 -10.87 -2.42
C GLY A 238 -0.67 -10.56 -2.91
N VAL A 239 0.20 -10.24 -1.96
CA VAL A 239 1.62 -9.95 -2.18
C VAL A 239 2.48 -10.91 -1.36
N ASP A 240 3.72 -11.14 -1.79
CA ASP A 240 4.67 -11.90 -0.99
C ASP A 240 5.05 -11.12 0.27
N GLN A 241 4.47 -11.51 1.39
CA GLN A 241 4.65 -10.86 2.68
C GLN A 241 6.09 -10.94 3.21
N ALA A 242 6.83 -11.98 2.82
CA ALA A 242 8.21 -12.17 3.27
C ALA A 242 9.16 -11.12 2.68
N THR A 243 8.91 -10.69 1.45
CA THR A 243 9.79 -9.77 0.73
C THR A 243 9.25 -8.34 0.64
N PHE A 244 7.95 -8.13 0.64
CA PHE A 244 7.35 -6.82 0.39
C PHE A 244 7.73 -5.78 1.44
N GLY A 245 7.49 -6.04 2.73
CA GLY A 245 7.87 -5.12 3.81
C GLY A 245 9.37 -4.82 3.84
N PRO A 246 10.24 -5.85 3.88
CA PRO A 246 11.69 -5.65 3.81
C PRO A 246 12.16 -4.87 2.59
N ALA A 247 11.60 -5.10 1.40
CA ALA A 247 11.96 -4.36 0.20
C ALA A 247 11.61 -2.87 0.34
N VAL A 248 10.40 -2.54 0.82
CA VAL A 248 10.03 -1.13 1.11
C VAL A 248 11.00 -0.49 2.10
N PHE A 249 11.36 -1.21 3.17
CA PHE A 249 12.32 -0.71 4.15
C PHE A 249 13.67 -0.39 3.51
N LEU A 250 14.22 -1.31 2.72
CA LEU A 250 15.53 -1.15 2.09
C LEU A 250 15.55 0.04 1.11
N TRP A 251 14.52 0.17 0.26
CA TRP A 251 14.40 1.30 -0.65
C TRP A 251 14.31 2.63 0.09
N PHE A 252 13.46 2.70 1.11
CA PHE A 252 13.20 3.95 1.83
C PHE A 252 14.34 4.34 2.76
N ALA A 253 14.98 3.37 3.42
CA ALA A 253 16.15 3.63 4.24
C ALA A 253 17.38 4.00 3.38
N GLY A 254 17.62 3.27 2.28
CA GLY A 254 18.75 3.49 1.40
C GLY A 254 18.63 4.81 0.64
N ILE A 255 17.60 4.96 -0.17
CA ILE A 255 17.40 6.18 -0.99
C ILE A 255 17.03 7.38 -0.12
N GLY A 256 16.21 7.19 0.92
CA GLY A 256 15.86 8.26 1.86
C GLY A 256 17.09 8.76 2.62
N GLY A 257 17.98 7.85 3.08
CA GLY A 257 19.23 8.19 3.71
C GLY A 257 20.17 8.97 2.79
N LEU A 258 20.33 8.50 1.56
CA LEU A 258 21.13 9.19 0.53
C LEU A 258 20.56 10.59 0.26
N THR A 259 19.24 10.71 0.13
CA THR A 259 18.55 11.99 -0.09
C THR A 259 18.83 12.97 1.06
N VAL A 260 18.75 12.51 2.31
CA VAL A 260 19.04 13.35 3.49
C VAL A 260 20.50 13.81 3.48
N ALA A 261 21.43 12.93 3.13
CA ALA A 261 22.85 13.27 3.05
C ALA A 261 23.13 14.33 1.98
N MET A 262 22.50 14.22 0.82
CA MET A 262 22.69 15.14 -0.32
C MET A 262 21.93 16.46 -0.16
N SER A 263 20.81 16.48 0.56
CA SER A 263 19.92 17.66 0.68
C SER A 263 20.28 18.59 1.85
N GLY A 264 21.44 18.43 2.47
CA GLY A 264 21.82 19.25 3.64
C GLY A 264 21.00 18.96 4.90
N GLY A 265 20.32 17.79 4.95
CA GLY A 265 19.57 17.35 6.13
C GLY A 265 20.43 16.98 7.34
N LEU A 266 21.75 17.02 7.19
CA LEU A 266 22.75 16.80 8.24
C LEU A 266 23.27 18.14 8.75
N SER A 267 23.06 18.44 10.04
CA SER A 267 23.70 19.60 10.66
C SER A 267 25.10 19.23 11.18
N PRO A 268 26.13 20.09 10.99
CA PRO A 268 27.43 19.87 11.58
C PRO A 268 27.30 19.75 13.11
N ARG A 269 28.06 18.84 13.72
CA ARG A 269 28.24 18.83 15.18
C ARG A 269 28.85 20.18 15.59
N VAL A 270 28.09 21.06 16.22
CA VAL A 270 28.65 22.23 16.89
C VAL A 270 29.50 21.69 18.04
N ARG A 271 30.86 21.70 17.87
CA ARG A 271 31.77 21.52 18.99
C ARG A 271 31.47 22.66 19.95
N ARG A 272 30.93 22.36 21.13
CA ARG A 272 30.92 23.33 22.22
C ARG A 272 32.39 23.74 22.48
N PRO A 273 32.72 25.04 22.47
CA PRO A 273 34.03 25.49 22.89
C PRO A 273 34.28 24.96 24.30
N ALA A 274 35.48 24.43 24.54
CA ALA A 274 35.90 24.09 25.90
C ALA A 274 35.79 25.36 26.74
N VAL A 275 35.03 25.35 27.81
CA VAL A 275 34.98 26.40 28.80
C VAL A 275 36.35 26.33 29.48
N ASN A 276 37.26 27.26 29.13
CA ASN A 276 38.49 27.47 29.88
C ASN A 276 38.06 28.01 31.26
N THR A 277 38.08 27.16 32.27
CA THR A 277 38.05 27.58 33.68
C THR A 277 39.46 28.03 34.00
N GLU A 278 39.69 29.36 33.97
CA GLU A 278 40.80 30.00 34.70
C GLU A 278 40.44 30.16 36.18
#